data_50a68430859ef0acf2ac81501af4a644
#
_entry.id   50a68430859ef0acf2ac81501af4a644
#
_cell.length_a   1.000
_cell.length_b   1.000
_cell.length_c   1.000
_cell.angle_alpha   90.00
_cell.angle_beta   90.00
_cell.angle_gamma   90.00
#
_symmetry.space_group_name_H-M   'P 1'
#
loop_
_entity.id
_entity.type
_entity.pdbx_description
1 polymer ?
#
loop_
_entity_poly.entity_id
_entity_poly.type
_entity_poly.pdbx_seq_one_letter_code
_entity_poly.pdbx_strand_id
1 'polypeptide(L)'
;CDPYNNNKQIFEAADKSELIRMMGKANAERSRWSQASGFSGAYAEADSALTTLDASANRVYEATQLLKAVEAGLPASPKHITLNASELSLSKGDSYTLTYTLLPSDSVGTVTWNSSNSSVARVNDGVVTAAGEGSAVITARVSGSVYATCNISVSSRPVDITGISIS
;
A
#
# COMPACT_ATOMS: atom_id res chain seq x y z
N CYS A 1 -12.50 -41.15 33.57
CA CYS A 1 -12.19 -39.73 33.41
C CYS A 1 -10.82 -39.58 32.79
N ASP A 2 -10.80 -39.22 31.51
CA ASP A 2 -9.56 -38.99 30.80
C ASP A 2 -9.22 -37.48 30.89
N PRO A 3 -8.24 -37.07 31.72
CA PRO A 3 -7.87 -35.69 31.85
C PRO A 3 -7.29 -35.10 30.56
N TYR A 4 -6.94 -35.97 29.61
CA TYR A 4 -6.45 -35.53 28.29
C TYR A 4 -7.56 -35.02 27.38
N ASN A 5 -8.78 -35.51 27.50
CA ASN A 5 -9.87 -35.12 26.61
C ASN A 5 -10.40 -33.70 26.90
N ASN A 6 -10.37 -33.31 28.15
CA ASN A 6 -10.85 -31.99 28.56
C ASN A 6 -9.89 -30.85 28.13
N ASN A 7 -8.60 -31.16 28.14
CA ASN A 7 -7.57 -30.20 27.72
C ASN A 7 -7.57 -29.99 26.19
N LYS A 8 -7.94 -31.03 25.44
CA LYS A 8 -8.01 -30.98 23.98
C LYS A 8 -9.16 -30.09 23.49
N GLN A 9 -10.30 -30.11 24.16
CA GLN A 9 -11.46 -29.28 23.78
C GLN A 9 -11.20 -27.79 24.02
N ILE A 10 -10.55 -27.43 25.11
CA ILE A 10 -10.18 -26.05 25.43
C ILE A 10 -9.16 -25.53 24.41
N PHE A 11 -8.23 -26.38 24.02
CA PHE A 11 -7.20 -26.07 23.03
C PHE A 11 -7.81 -25.83 21.64
N GLU A 12 -8.76 -26.64 21.20
CA GLU A 12 -9.46 -26.47 19.92
C GLU A 12 -10.18 -25.12 19.85
N ALA A 13 -10.89 -24.74 20.88
CA ALA A 13 -11.63 -23.47 20.90
C ALA A 13 -10.68 -22.26 20.82
N ALA A 14 -9.55 -22.31 21.50
CA ALA A 14 -8.54 -21.25 21.46
C ALA A 14 -7.90 -21.13 20.08
N ASP A 15 -7.57 -22.26 19.46
CA ASP A 15 -6.95 -22.30 18.15
C ASP A 15 -7.88 -21.77 17.06
N LYS A 16 -9.16 -22.13 17.10
CA LYS A 16 -10.15 -21.61 16.14
C LYS A 16 -10.30 -20.10 16.24
N SER A 17 -10.28 -19.54 17.43
CA SER A 17 -10.37 -18.10 17.64
C SER A 17 -9.19 -17.37 16.99
N GLU A 18 -7.99 -17.90 17.13
CA GLU A 18 -6.80 -17.32 16.52
C GLU A 18 -6.83 -17.47 14.99
N LEU A 19 -7.26 -18.63 14.50
CA LEU A 19 -7.41 -18.86 13.06
C LEU A 19 -8.42 -17.88 12.43
N ILE A 20 -9.56 -17.64 13.08
CA ILE A 20 -10.56 -16.66 12.64
C ILE A 20 -9.95 -15.27 12.57
N ARG A 21 -9.18 -14.89 13.58
CA ARG A 21 -8.49 -13.60 13.63
C ARG A 21 -7.49 -13.45 12.47
N MET A 22 -6.70 -14.47 12.22
CA MET A 22 -5.70 -14.48 11.14
C MET A 22 -6.37 -14.41 9.76
N MET A 23 -7.45 -15.13 9.57
CA MET A 23 -8.25 -15.10 8.33
C MET A 23 -8.86 -13.71 8.08
N GLY A 24 -9.38 -13.08 9.14
CA GLY A 24 -9.90 -11.72 9.06
C GLY A 24 -8.83 -10.73 8.64
N LYS A 25 -7.65 -10.85 9.21
CA LYS A 25 -6.50 -10.01 8.87
C LYS A 25 -6.05 -10.23 7.41
N ALA A 26 -5.94 -11.49 7.00
CA ALA A 26 -5.59 -11.83 5.63
C ALA A 26 -6.61 -11.32 4.61
N ASN A 27 -7.90 -11.34 4.94
CA ASN A 27 -8.94 -10.77 4.09
C ASN A 27 -8.86 -9.25 3.99
N ALA A 28 -8.63 -8.58 5.10
CA ALA A 28 -8.52 -7.12 5.14
C ALA A 28 -7.32 -6.60 4.34
N GLU A 29 -6.23 -7.36 4.34
CA GLU A 29 -4.99 -7.00 3.66
C GLU A 29 -4.69 -7.92 2.46
N ARG A 30 -5.71 -8.40 1.78
CA ARG A 30 -5.59 -9.48 0.79
C ARG A 30 -4.57 -9.20 -0.32
N SER A 31 -4.50 -7.96 -0.79
CA SER A 31 -3.53 -7.58 -1.83
C SER A 31 -2.07 -7.70 -1.36
N ARG A 32 -1.82 -7.47 -0.09
CA ARG A 32 -0.50 -7.63 0.52
C ARG A 32 -0.19 -9.10 0.75
N TRP A 33 -1.12 -9.84 1.33
CA TRP A 33 -0.95 -11.26 1.64
C TRP A 33 -0.77 -12.13 0.39
N SER A 34 -1.44 -11.76 -0.71
CA SER A 34 -1.32 -12.50 -1.97
C SER A 34 0.08 -12.45 -2.59
N GLN A 35 0.92 -11.52 -2.16
CA GLN A 35 2.30 -11.41 -2.61
C GLN A 35 3.24 -12.38 -1.88
N ALA A 36 2.81 -12.90 -0.74
CA ALA A 36 3.61 -13.86 0.01
C ALA A 36 3.52 -15.27 -0.61
N SER A 37 4.65 -15.94 -0.69
CA SER A 37 4.71 -17.31 -1.16
C SER A 37 3.90 -18.24 -0.25
N GLY A 38 3.08 -19.08 -0.82
CA GLY A 38 2.28 -20.04 -0.08
C GLY A 38 0.96 -19.50 0.47
N PHE A 39 0.63 -18.24 0.25
CA PHE A 39 -0.61 -17.64 0.75
C PHE A 39 -1.85 -18.40 0.29
N SER A 40 -1.93 -18.71 -0.98
CA SER A 40 -3.10 -19.37 -1.57
C SER A 40 -3.39 -20.74 -0.92
N GLY A 41 -2.35 -21.54 -0.70
CA GLY A 41 -2.48 -22.82 -0.02
C GLY A 41 -2.83 -22.68 1.46
N ALA A 42 -2.15 -21.79 2.16
CA ALA A 42 -2.41 -21.55 3.57
C ALA A 42 -3.82 -21.02 3.83
N TYR A 43 -4.30 -20.14 2.96
CA TYR A 43 -5.66 -19.60 3.05
C TYR A 43 -6.72 -20.68 2.78
N ALA A 44 -6.50 -21.53 1.77
CA ALA A 44 -7.41 -22.62 1.46
C ALA A 44 -7.49 -23.65 2.60
N GLU A 45 -6.37 -24.00 3.21
CA GLU A 45 -6.34 -24.89 4.38
C GLU A 45 -7.06 -24.27 5.59
N ALA A 46 -6.84 -22.97 5.83
CA ALA A 46 -7.50 -22.26 6.90
C ALA A 46 -9.03 -22.21 6.70
N ASP A 47 -9.48 -21.88 5.50
CA ASP A 47 -10.90 -21.86 5.15
C ASP A 47 -11.54 -23.24 5.31
N SER A 48 -10.85 -24.27 4.84
CA SER A 48 -11.30 -25.66 5.00
C SER A 48 -11.38 -26.08 6.48
N ALA A 49 -10.41 -25.66 7.29
CA ALA A 49 -10.42 -25.96 8.73
C ALA A 49 -11.56 -25.25 9.46
N LEU A 50 -11.92 -24.03 9.05
CA LEU A 50 -13.02 -23.28 9.63
C LEU A 50 -14.39 -23.79 9.21
N THR A 51 -14.55 -24.19 7.95
CA THR A 51 -15.81 -24.63 7.40
C THR A 51 -16.14 -26.09 7.74
N THR A 52 -15.13 -26.89 8.11
CA THR A 52 -15.34 -28.27 8.53
C THR A 52 -15.71 -28.32 10.01
N LEU A 53 -16.95 -28.76 10.29
CA LEU A 53 -17.46 -28.87 11.67
C LEU A 53 -16.65 -29.83 12.54
N ASP A 54 -15.99 -30.77 11.92
CA ASP A 54 -15.29 -31.88 12.57
C ASP A 54 -13.76 -31.78 12.41
N ALA A 55 -13.25 -30.56 12.19
CA ALA A 55 -11.82 -30.35 12.06
C ALA A 55 -11.10 -30.69 13.36
N SER A 56 -10.07 -31.53 13.28
CA SER A 56 -9.26 -31.86 14.43
C SER A 56 -8.46 -30.66 14.92
N ALA A 57 -8.14 -30.64 16.20
CA ALA A 57 -7.29 -29.59 16.80
C ALA A 57 -5.96 -29.43 16.05
N ASN A 58 -5.38 -30.54 15.61
CA ASN A 58 -4.13 -30.53 14.85
C ASN A 58 -4.29 -29.81 13.51
N ARG A 59 -5.39 -30.03 12.81
CA ARG A 59 -5.64 -29.37 11.52
C ARG A 59 -5.82 -27.87 11.67
N VAL A 60 -6.56 -27.44 12.68
CA VAL A 60 -6.73 -26.01 13.00
C VAL A 60 -5.39 -25.40 13.38
N TYR A 61 -4.61 -26.09 14.18
CA TYR A 61 -3.28 -25.64 14.60
C TYR A 61 -2.35 -25.50 13.38
N GLU A 62 -2.27 -26.53 12.53
CA GLU A 62 -1.44 -26.48 11.32
C GLU A 62 -1.83 -25.36 10.38
N ALA A 63 -3.12 -25.16 10.14
CA ALA A 63 -3.61 -24.07 9.33
C ALA A 63 -3.23 -22.69 9.92
N THR A 64 -3.33 -22.55 11.24
CA THR A 64 -2.91 -21.34 11.94
C THR A 64 -1.41 -21.09 11.79
N GLN A 65 -0.58 -22.14 11.93
CA GLN A 65 0.87 -22.02 11.76
C GLN A 65 1.25 -21.68 10.31
N LEU A 66 0.55 -22.23 9.33
CA LEU A 66 0.76 -21.89 7.92
C LEU A 66 0.49 -20.40 7.66
N LEU A 67 -0.62 -19.88 8.18
CA LEU A 67 -0.92 -18.44 8.06
C LEU A 67 0.10 -17.57 8.79
N LYS A 68 0.55 -17.97 9.97
CA LYS A 68 1.62 -17.26 10.70
C LYS A 68 2.93 -17.24 9.92
N ALA A 69 3.28 -18.34 9.28
CA ALA A 69 4.48 -18.41 8.45
C ALA A 69 4.37 -17.49 7.23
N VAL A 70 3.20 -17.44 6.60
CA VAL A 70 2.93 -16.49 5.51
C VAL A 70 3.02 -15.06 6.02
N GLU A 71 2.43 -14.76 7.16
CA GLU A 71 2.51 -13.41 7.78
C GLU A 71 3.95 -12.98 8.03
N ALA A 72 4.78 -13.89 8.53
CA ALA A 72 6.19 -13.59 8.81
C ALA A 72 6.99 -13.27 7.54
N GLY A 73 6.57 -13.82 6.39
CA GLY A 73 7.18 -13.56 5.09
C GLY A 73 6.55 -12.40 4.32
N LEU A 74 5.55 -11.72 4.92
CA LEU A 74 4.90 -10.58 4.25
C LEU A 74 5.87 -9.40 4.13
N PRO A 75 5.85 -8.71 2.99
CA PRO A 75 6.53 -7.43 2.91
C PRO A 75 5.91 -6.43 3.90
N ALA A 76 6.71 -5.52 4.40
CA ALA A 76 6.25 -4.51 5.33
C ALA A 76 5.16 -3.64 4.70
N SER A 77 4.18 -3.23 5.49
CA SER A 77 3.21 -2.24 5.05
C SER A 77 3.87 -0.86 5.06
N PRO A 78 3.65 -0.04 4.02
CA PRO A 78 4.15 1.32 4.04
C PRO A 78 3.55 2.12 5.20
N LYS A 79 4.41 2.74 5.99
CA LYS A 79 4.03 3.61 7.11
C LYS A 79 4.28 5.07 6.81
N HIS A 80 5.15 5.33 5.85
CA HIS A 80 5.56 6.66 5.48
C HIS A 80 5.92 6.70 4.00
N ILE A 81 5.56 7.80 3.33
CA ILE A 81 5.97 8.07 1.96
C ILE A 81 6.64 9.43 1.92
N THR A 82 7.75 9.52 1.21
CA THR A 82 8.50 10.75 1.01
C THR A 82 8.67 11.00 -0.48
N LEU A 83 8.49 12.24 -0.91
CA LEU A 83 8.75 12.64 -2.29
C LEU A 83 10.13 13.28 -2.39
N ASN A 84 10.73 13.23 -3.58
CA ASN A 84 12.02 13.87 -3.86
C ASN A 84 11.95 15.40 -3.85
N ALA A 85 10.74 15.98 -3.92
CA ALA A 85 10.51 17.40 -3.81
C ALA A 85 9.19 17.67 -3.10
N SER A 86 9.15 18.70 -2.27
CA SER A 86 7.94 19.17 -1.60
C SER A 86 7.33 20.39 -2.27
N GLU A 87 8.14 21.09 -3.07
CA GLU A 87 7.74 22.26 -3.84
C GLU A 87 8.45 22.24 -5.17
N LEU A 88 7.73 22.63 -6.21
CA LEU A 88 8.28 22.75 -7.56
C LEU A 88 7.78 24.02 -8.20
N SER A 89 8.70 24.70 -8.89
CA SER A 89 8.38 25.84 -9.75
C SER A 89 8.62 25.41 -11.19
N LEU A 90 7.55 25.39 -11.97
CA LEU A 90 7.60 24.97 -13.38
C LEU A 90 7.11 26.10 -14.26
N SER A 91 7.57 26.11 -15.49
CA SER A 91 7.02 26.98 -16.53
C SER A 91 5.97 26.19 -17.33
N LYS A 92 4.98 26.88 -17.85
CA LYS A 92 3.96 26.25 -18.69
C LYS A 92 4.59 25.43 -19.82
N GLY A 93 4.24 24.18 -19.91
CA GLY A 93 4.79 23.22 -20.86
C GLY A 93 5.94 22.39 -20.34
N ASP A 94 6.46 22.72 -19.16
CA ASP A 94 7.51 21.93 -18.51
C ASP A 94 6.94 20.68 -17.85
N SER A 95 7.78 19.68 -17.69
CA SER A 95 7.44 18.47 -16.96
C SER A 95 8.54 18.13 -15.97
N TYR A 96 8.15 17.45 -14.90
CA TYR A 96 9.05 17.01 -13.85
C TYR A 96 8.62 15.66 -13.34
N THR A 97 9.56 14.76 -13.15
CA THR A 97 9.28 13.42 -12.60
C THR A 97 9.47 13.45 -11.11
N LEU A 98 8.39 13.25 -10.37
CA LEU A 98 8.42 13.02 -8.94
C LEU A 98 8.72 11.56 -8.67
N THR A 99 9.65 11.33 -7.75
CA THR A 99 9.94 9.98 -7.23
C THR A 99 9.53 9.90 -5.77
N TYR A 100 9.21 8.70 -5.33
CA TYR A 100 8.80 8.48 -3.96
C TYR A 100 9.68 7.43 -3.31
N THR A 101 9.76 7.50 -1.98
CA THR A 101 10.41 6.49 -1.15
C THR A 101 9.43 6.05 -0.10
N LEU A 102 9.25 4.74 0.04
CA LEU A 102 8.42 4.15 1.08
C LEU A 102 9.30 3.75 2.26
N LEU A 103 8.78 3.95 3.45
CA LEU A 103 9.42 3.52 4.69
C LEU A 103 8.47 2.61 5.47
N PRO A 104 8.94 1.50 6.03
CA PRO A 104 10.31 0.95 5.90
C PRO A 104 10.68 0.60 4.46
N SER A 105 11.98 0.52 4.16
CA SER A 105 12.51 0.36 2.79
C SER A 105 12.09 -0.95 2.11
N ASP A 106 11.73 -1.96 2.88
CA ASP A 106 11.22 -3.24 2.41
C ASP A 106 9.69 -3.25 2.22
N SER A 107 9.03 -2.11 2.45
CA SER A 107 7.59 -2.02 2.28
C SER A 107 7.20 -2.00 0.81
N VAL A 108 6.04 -2.57 0.52
CA VAL A 108 5.44 -2.57 -0.81
C VAL A 108 4.05 -1.94 -0.76
N GLY A 109 3.71 -1.21 -1.80
CA GLY A 109 2.40 -0.60 -1.92
C GLY A 109 2.25 0.04 -3.28
N THR A 110 1.01 0.25 -3.70
CA THR A 110 0.69 0.95 -4.93
C THR A 110 0.46 2.43 -4.62
N VAL A 111 1.22 3.28 -5.27
CA VAL A 111 1.09 4.73 -5.12
C VAL A 111 0.10 5.25 -6.13
N THR A 112 -0.89 6.00 -5.65
CA THR A 112 -1.88 6.69 -6.48
C THR A 112 -1.55 8.17 -6.49
N TRP A 113 -1.51 8.76 -7.67
CA TRP A 113 -1.19 10.16 -7.88
C TRP A 113 -2.45 10.97 -8.17
N ASN A 114 -2.54 12.15 -7.61
CA ASN A 114 -3.66 13.04 -7.83
C ASN A 114 -3.20 14.50 -7.85
N SER A 115 -3.87 15.31 -8.66
CA SER A 115 -3.63 16.77 -8.72
C SER A 115 -4.88 17.50 -8.22
N SER A 116 -4.67 18.52 -7.39
CA SER A 116 -5.76 19.36 -6.91
C SER A 116 -6.35 20.25 -8.02
N ASN A 117 -5.54 20.52 -9.05
CA ASN A 117 -5.97 21.33 -10.20
C ASN A 117 -5.24 20.87 -11.46
N SER A 118 -5.88 19.99 -12.21
CA SER A 118 -5.32 19.44 -13.44
C SER A 118 -5.22 20.47 -14.59
N SER A 119 -5.90 21.61 -14.46
CA SER A 119 -5.74 22.72 -15.42
C SER A 119 -4.42 23.45 -15.25
N VAL A 120 -3.81 23.37 -14.05
CA VAL A 120 -2.52 23.98 -13.74
C VAL A 120 -1.40 22.95 -13.88
N ALA A 121 -1.55 21.82 -13.21
CA ALA A 121 -0.55 20.75 -13.27
C ALA A 121 -1.26 19.39 -13.32
N ARG A 122 -0.85 18.57 -14.26
CA ARG A 122 -1.32 17.19 -14.40
C ARG A 122 -0.26 16.25 -13.86
N VAL A 123 -0.70 15.16 -13.29
CA VAL A 123 0.21 14.10 -12.84
C VAL A 123 -0.24 12.77 -13.44
N ASN A 124 0.73 12.03 -13.97
CA ASN A 124 0.53 10.69 -14.46
C ASN A 124 1.73 9.85 -14.05
N ASP A 125 1.50 8.88 -13.16
CA ASP A 125 2.53 7.96 -12.65
C ASP A 125 3.80 8.69 -12.17
N GLY A 126 3.61 9.80 -11.46
CA GLY A 126 4.69 10.62 -10.92
C GLY A 126 5.22 11.69 -11.85
N VAL A 127 4.84 11.68 -13.12
CA VAL A 127 5.25 12.72 -14.07
C VAL A 127 4.26 13.89 -13.99
N VAL A 128 4.75 15.02 -13.53
CA VAL A 128 3.99 16.27 -13.43
C VAL A 128 4.21 17.08 -14.70
N THR A 129 3.13 17.51 -15.34
CA THR A 129 3.17 18.37 -16.52
C THR A 129 2.47 19.67 -16.23
N ALA A 130 3.17 20.77 -16.42
CA ALA A 130 2.63 22.11 -16.24
C ALA A 130 1.71 22.47 -17.41
N ALA A 131 0.41 22.48 -17.16
CA ALA A 131 -0.59 22.72 -18.20
C ALA A 131 -1.00 24.18 -18.30
N GLY A 132 -1.05 24.90 -17.18
CA GLY A 132 -1.47 26.29 -17.14
C GLY A 132 -0.90 27.01 -15.93
N GLU A 133 -0.96 28.32 -15.96
CA GLU A 133 -0.46 29.16 -14.87
C GLU A 133 -1.31 29.00 -13.60
N GLY A 134 -0.67 29.09 -12.46
CA GLY A 134 -1.31 29.01 -11.16
C GLY A 134 -0.58 28.08 -10.21
N SER A 135 -1.32 27.56 -9.26
CA SER A 135 -0.78 26.61 -8.28
C SER A 135 -1.66 25.37 -8.18
N ALA A 136 -1.03 24.23 -7.94
CA ALA A 136 -1.70 22.96 -7.73
C ALA A 136 -0.93 22.16 -6.68
N VAL A 137 -1.60 21.22 -6.04
CA VAL A 137 -0.98 20.29 -5.09
C VAL A 137 -1.05 18.88 -5.68
N ILE A 138 0.09 18.26 -5.82
CA ILE A 138 0.18 16.87 -6.24
C ILE A 138 0.23 16.01 -4.99
N THR A 139 -0.62 15.01 -4.92
CA THR A 139 -0.69 14.06 -3.81
C THR A 139 -0.29 12.68 -4.30
N ALA A 140 0.69 12.08 -3.63
CA ALA A 140 1.05 10.68 -3.79
C ALA A 140 0.53 9.92 -2.58
N ARG A 141 -0.36 8.97 -2.78
CA ARG A 141 -1.03 8.24 -1.71
C ARG A 141 -0.83 6.74 -1.88
N VAL A 142 -0.43 6.09 -0.80
CA VAL A 142 -0.29 4.63 -0.75
C VAL A 142 -1.52 4.01 -0.08
N SER A 143 -2.01 4.64 0.98
CA SER A 143 -3.21 4.22 1.71
C SER A 143 -3.93 5.46 2.22
N GLY A 144 -5.09 5.30 2.82
CA GLY A 144 -5.89 6.43 3.29
C GLY A 144 -5.15 7.39 4.23
N SER A 145 -4.21 6.86 5.02
CA SER A 145 -3.45 7.64 6.00
C SER A 145 -1.99 7.90 5.61
N VAL A 146 -1.48 7.23 4.58
CA VAL A 146 -0.07 7.34 4.15
C VAL A 146 -0.03 8.05 2.81
N TYR A 147 0.33 9.31 2.82
CA TYR A 147 0.42 10.15 1.63
C TYR A 147 1.48 11.25 1.81
N ALA A 148 1.94 11.79 0.70
CA ALA A 148 2.80 12.96 0.66
C ALA A 148 2.29 13.93 -0.40
N THR A 149 2.58 15.21 -0.22
CA THR A 149 2.14 16.27 -1.13
C THR A 149 3.33 17.06 -1.65
N CYS A 150 3.17 17.60 -2.86
CA CYS A 150 4.12 18.51 -3.48
C CYS A 150 3.36 19.72 -4.03
N ASN A 151 3.76 20.89 -3.62
CA ASN A 151 3.17 22.13 -4.12
C ASN A 151 3.80 22.50 -5.46
N ILE A 152 2.96 22.69 -6.47
CA ILE A 152 3.42 23.06 -7.81
C ILE A 152 3.01 24.50 -8.08
N SER A 153 3.97 25.33 -8.46
CA SER A 153 3.73 26.69 -8.94
C SER A 153 4.09 26.74 -10.42
N VAL A 154 3.14 27.10 -11.25
CA VAL A 154 3.34 27.22 -12.68
C VAL A 154 3.24 28.68 -13.07
N SER A 155 4.28 29.16 -13.71
CA SER A 155 4.31 30.53 -14.28
C SER A 155 4.33 30.45 -15.81
N SER A 156 4.01 31.58 -16.43
CA SER A 156 4.19 31.64 -17.90
C SER A 156 5.67 31.52 -18.22
N ARG A 157 5.96 30.82 -19.29
CA ARG A 157 7.34 30.69 -19.75
C ARG A 157 7.86 32.08 -20.09
N PRO A 158 9.01 32.50 -19.56
CA PRO A 158 9.57 33.81 -19.90
C PRO A 158 9.80 33.87 -21.41
N VAL A 159 9.24 34.89 -22.04
CA VAL A 159 9.54 35.14 -23.43
C VAL A 159 11.00 35.56 -23.49
N ASP A 160 11.76 34.92 -24.35
CA ASP A 160 13.15 35.28 -24.55
C ASP A 160 13.25 36.66 -25.20
N ILE A 161 13.53 37.67 -24.39
CA ILE A 161 13.60 39.03 -24.83
C ILE A 161 14.94 39.34 -25.52
N THR A 162 15.89 38.43 -25.45
CA THR A 162 17.21 38.62 -26.07
C THR A 162 17.16 38.68 -27.62
N GLY A 163 16.07 38.15 -28.20
CA GLY A 163 15.84 38.26 -29.63
C GLY A 163 15.30 39.59 -30.13
N ILE A 164 14.91 40.49 -29.21
CA ILE A 164 14.41 41.79 -29.59
C ILE A 164 15.60 42.75 -29.75
N SER A 165 16.02 42.88 -30.98
CA SER A 165 17.03 43.84 -31.30
C SER A 165 16.36 45.19 -31.43
N ILE A 166 16.66 46.07 -30.50
CA ILE A 166 16.28 47.47 -30.59
C ILE A 166 17.41 48.20 -31.29
N SER A 167 17.19 48.45 -32.50
CA SER A 167 18.10 49.29 -33.28
C SER A 167 17.52 50.66 -33.48
#